data_e30a1846c3aa632df0aa3d1a1519542d
#
_entry.id   e30a1846c3aa632df0aa3d1a1519542d
#
_cell.length_a   1.000
_cell.length_b   1.000
_cell.length_c   1.000
_cell.angle_alpha   90.00
_cell.angle_beta   90.00
_cell.angle_gamma   90.00
#
_symmetry.space_group_name_H-M   'P 1'
#
loop_
_entity.id
_entity.type
_entity.pdbx_description
1 polymer ?
#
loop_
_entity_poly.entity_id
_entity_poly.type
_entity_poly.pdbx_seq_one_letter_code
_entity_poly.pdbx_strand_id
1 'polypeptide(L)'
;MFSQTEDGQNTLTHIWDYREKLPNTPYTISGHSRAAERTSFYVPELGILFDAGISTYHSPKIVLITHCHSDHCCMLPMVITNWKSSEPFRVIVPFSQKTMFNKYLNSSFQLFTENSHVSVTGCNIEGWEPNMEYNFGKNILIKTYKCDHSVGCLAYGIIEQRNKLKDEYRTFSGKDIALLRKDGVSITNEIYLKQFVYIGDTSIKIFENYPELFEYQAIIVECTYLRNCDEEFAPMHKHIHWKQLVQYIVKYPEVHFMLIHFSMRYKNEEVIDFFNEKRSQLGISNFSPWLN
;
A
#
# COMPACT_ATOMS: atom_id res chain seq x y z
N MET A 1 9.80 5.68 -18.09
CA MET A 1 9.25 4.94 -19.25
C MET A 1 9.04 5.93 -20.38
N PHE A 2 9.47 5.65 -21.60
CA PHE A 2 9.20 6.49 -22.75
C PHE A 2 8.05 5.85 -23.53
N SER A 3 6.92 6.52 -23.67
CA SER A 3 5.92 6.14 -24.67
C SER A 3 6.21 6.86 -25.98
N GLN A 4 6.27 6.14 -27.10
CA GLN A 4 6.28 6.77 -28.41
C GLN A 4 4.84 7.15 -28.77
N THR A 5 4.57 8.43 -28.96
CA THR A 5 3.36 8.90 -29.64
C THR A 5 3.55 8.78 -31.15
N GLU A 6 2.47 8.68 -31.93
CA GLU A 6 2.51 8.59 -33.40
C GLU A 6 3.28 9.72 -34.08
N ASP A 7 3.54 10.83 -33.36
CA ASP A 7 4.30 11.99 -33.85
C ASP A 7 5.79 11.97 -33.50
N GLY A 8 6.32 10.85 -32.95
CA GLY A 8 7.74 10.68 -32.66
C GLY A 8 8.29 11.58 -31.52
N GLN A 9 7.44 12.27 -30.77
CA GLN A 9 7.85 12.98 -29.57
C GLN A 9 7.93 12.04 -28.38
N ASN A 10 9.14 11.85 -27.84
CA ASN A 10 9.37 11.16 -26.58
C ASN A 10 8.82 12.03 -25.42
N THR A 11 7.62 11.76 -24.96
CA THR A 11 7.13 12.32 -23.70
C THR A 11 7.63 11.49 -22.53
N LEU A 12 8.37 12.12 -21.63
CA LEU A 12 8.69 11.54 -20.31
C LEU A 12 7.38 11.41 -19.54
N THR A 13 6.84 10.19 -19.47
CA THR A 13 5.73 9.89 -18.55
C THR A 13 6.27 9.87 -17.13
N HIS A 14 5.70 10.70 -16.26
CA HIS A 14 6.04 10.70 -14.86
C HIS A 14 5.53 9.41 -14.21
N ILE A 15 6.28 8.83 -13.24
CA ILE A 15 5.89 7.60 -12.49
C ILE A 15 4.44 7.67 -12.00
N TRP A 16 3.98 8.85 -11.58
CA TRP A 16 2.64 9.06 -11.03
C TRP A 16 1.52 9.16 -12.10
N ASP A 17 1.86 9.23 -13.38
CA ASP A 17 0.87 9.30 -14.48
C ASP A 17 0.35 7.90 -14.83
N TYR A 18 1.14 6.85 -14.57
CA TYR A 18 0.69 5.48 -14.73
C TYR A 18 -0.23 5.10 -13.55
N ARG A 19 -1.43 4.67 -13.88
CA ARG A 19 -2.44 4.23 -12.91
C ARG A 19 -3.02 2.90 -13.31
N GLU A 20 -3.18 2.02 -12.36
CA GLU A 20 -3.82 0.73 -12.55
C GLU A 20 -4.94 0.56 -11.53
N LYS A 21 -6.05 -0.06 -11.96
CA LYS A 21 -7.15 -0.40 -11.07
C LYS A 21 -6.72 -1.62 -10.25
N LEU A 22 -6.86 -1.54 -8.93
CA LEU A 22 -6.73 -2.71 -8.06
C LEU A 22 -7.91 -3.65 -8.32
N PRO A 23 -7.68 -4.86 -8.85
CA PRO A 23 -8.76 -5.80 -9.15
C PRO A 23 -9.65 -6.07 -7.94
N ASN A 24 -10.93 -6.30 -8.20
CA ASN A 24 -11.96 -6.56 -7.20
C ASN A 24 -12.24 -5.41 -6.21
N THR A 25 -11.58 -4.24 -6.37
CA THR A 25 -11.78 -3.07 -5.52
C THR A 25 -12.26 -1.86 -6.32
N PRO A 26 -12.82 -0.81 -5.69
CA PRO A 26 -13.15 0.44 -6.36
C PRO A 26 -11.95 1.37 -6.55
N TYR A 27 -10.76 1.00 -6.08
CA TYR A 27 -9.59 1.87 -5.99
C TYR A 27 -8.64 1.73 -7.17
N THR A 28 -7.94 2.82 -7.47
CA THR A 28 -6.79 2.85 -8.38
C THR A 28 -5.51 3.11 -7.61
N ILE A 29 -4.39 2.67 -8.16
CA ILE A 29 -3.08 2.85 -7.55
C ILE A 29 -2.09 3.37 -8.61
N SER A 30 -1.20 4.25 -8.20
CA SER A 30 -0.06 4.72 -8.97
C SER A 30 1.19 4.68 -8.12
N GLY A 31 2.35 4.53 -8.71
CA GLY A 31 3.60 4.49 -7.95
C GLY A 31 4.67 3.62 -8.58
N HIS A 32 5.67 3.29 -7.78
CA HIS A 32 6.81 2.48 -8.19
C HIS A 32 7.35 1.70 -7.02
N SER A 33 7.92 0.52 -7.29
CA SER A 33 8.61 -0.26 -6.28
C SER A 33 9.70 -1.13 -6.88
N ARG A 34 10.92 -0.95 -6.37
CA ARG A 34 12.09 -1.81 -6.64
C ARG A 34 12.90 -1.92 -5.36
N ALA A 35 13.27 -3.14 -5.00
CA ALA A 35 14.04 -3.43 -3.77
C ALA A 35 15.34 -2.63 -3.73
N ALA A 36 15.64 -2.03 -2.57
CA ALA A 36 16.81 -1.21 -2.30
C ALA A 36 16.97 0.03 -3.22
N GLU A 37 16.01 0.32 -4.08
CA GLU A 37 16.02 1.54 -4.90
C GLU A 37 15.02 2.56 -4.35
N ARG A 38 13.73 2.28 -4.46
CA ARG A 38 12.66 3.18 -4.02
C ARG A 38 11.29 2.51 -4.08
N THR A 39 10.44 2.82 -3.12
CA THR A 39 9.07 2.33 -3.04
C THR A 39 8.14 3.46 -2.60
N SER A 40 7.09 3.71 -3.36
CA SER A 40 6.00 4.61 -2.98
C SER A 40 4.77 4.36 -3.84
N PHE A 41 3.58 4.34 -3.22
CA PHE A 41 2.31 4.15 -3.92
C PHE A 41 1.25 5.13 -3.43
N TYR A 42 0.45 5.66 -4.35
CA TYR A 42 -0.63 6.59 -4.05
C TYR A 42 -1.99 6.05 -4.50
N VAL A 43 -2.98 6.14 -3.60
CA VAL A 43 -4.38 5.78 -3.87
C VAL A 43 -5.20 7.05 -3.84
N PRO A 44 -5.53 7.63 -5.00
CA PRO A 44 -6.13 8.96 -5.11
C PRO A 44 -7.53 9.06 -4.49
N GLU A 45 -8.36 8.02 -4.58
CA GLU A 45 -9.72 8.01 -4.03
C GLU A 45 -9.73 8.16 -2.50
N LEU A 46 -8.67 7.70 -1.85
CA LEU A 46 -8.48 7.79 -0.40
C LEU A 46 -7.59 8.98 0.01
N GLY A 47 -6.73 9.45 -0.90
CA GLY A 47 -5.68 10.39 -0.56
C GLY A 47 -4.61 9.78 0.35
N ILE A 48 -4.35 8.48 0.20
CA ILE A 48 -3.35 7.74 0.97
C ILE A 48 -2.08 7.57 0.14
N LEU A 49 -0.94 7.96 0.71
CA LEU A 49 0.39 7.62 0.20
C LEU A 49 0.97 6.52 1.08
N PHE A 50 1.30 5.38 0.47
CA PHE A 50 2.05 4.29 1.10
C PHE A 50 3.52 4.46 0.77
N ASP A 51 4.35 4.53 1.80
CA ASP A 51 5.77 4.80 1.72
C ASP A 51 6.12 6.14 1.03
N ALA A 52 7.33 6.57 1.18
CA ALA A 52 7.83 7.82 0.61
C ALA A 52 9.31 7.69 0.18
N GLY A 53 9.63 6.59 -0.51
CA GLY A 53 10.91 6.43 -1.20
C GLY A 53 10.99 7.26 -2.49
N ILE A 54 9.87 7.85 -2.91
CA ILE A 54 9.76 8.72 -4.09
C ILE A 54 9.04 10.00 -3.69
N SER A 55 9.52 11.15 -4.18
CA SER A 55 8.79 12.41 -4.06
C SER A 55 7.53 12.41 -4.93
N THR A 56 6.50 13.13 -4.49
CA THR A 56 5.24 13.23 -5.24
C THR A 56 4.78 14.67 -5.37
N TYR A 57 4.05 14.96 -6.44
CA TYR A 57 3.30 16.21 -6.61
C TYR A 57 1.86 16.11 -6.07
N HIS A 58 1.43 14.91 -5.68
CA HIS A 58 0.15 14.71 -5.00
C HIS A 58 0.19 15.31 -3.59
N SER A 59 -0.98 15.70 -3.10
CA SER A 59 -1.17 16.17 -1.72
C SER A 59 -1.93 15.09 -0.93
N PRO A 60 -1.23 14.09 -0.35
CA PRO A 60 -1.88 13.03 0.39
C PRO A 60 -2.51 13.59 1.70
N LYS A 61 -3.63 13.02 2.12
CA LYS A 61 -4.24 13.31 3.42
C LYS A 61 -3.51 12.61 4.57
N ILE A 62 -2.91 11.47 4.26
CA ILE A 62 -2.12 10.66 5.18
C ILE A 62 -1.01 9.94 4.42
N VAL A 63 0.14 9.85 5.06
CA VAL A 63 1.28 9.04 4.60
C VAL A 63 1.46 7.88 5.56
N LEU A 64 1.44 6.66 5.05
CA LEU A 64 1.60 5.42 5.82
C LEU A 64 2.96 4.81 5.47
N ILE A 65 3.94 5.00 6.34
CA ILE A 65 5.29 4.44 6.19
C ILE A 65 5.29 3.04 6.77
N THR A 66 5.59 2.04 5.93
CA THR A 66 5.67 0.65 6.38
C THR A 66 6.84 0.44 7.34
N HIS A 67 8.00 0.96 6.99
CA HIS A 67 9.22 0.94 7.81
C HIS A 67 10.21 2.02 7.33
N CYS A 68 11.28 2.24 8.10
CA CYS A 68 12.19 3.35 7.84
C CYS A 68 13.50 2.93 7.16
N HIS A 69 13.49 1.94 6.25
CA HIS A 69 14.58 1.82 5.29
C HIS A 69 14.54 2.97 4.29
N SER A 70 15.71 3.33 3.76
CA SER A 70 15.86 4.52 2.91
C SER A 70 14.97 4.48 1.67
N ASP A 71 14.84 3.34 1.03
CA ASP A 71 14.03 3.12 -0.17
C ASP A 71 12.51 3.23 0.08
N HIS A 72 12.07 3.28 1.35
CA HIS A 72 10.68 3.47 1.76
C HIS A 72 10.38 4.84 2.37
N CYS A 73 11.39 5.63 2.79
CA CYS A 73 11.09 6.86 3.51
C CYS A 73 11.98 8.07 3.18
N CYS A 74 13.07 7.91 2.42
CA CYS A 74 14.08 8.97 2.25
C CYS A 74 13.54 10.26 1.60
N MET A 75 12.50 10.16 0.78
CA MET A 75 11.93 11.32 0.09
C MET A 75 10.78 12.01 0.85
N LEU A 76 10.45 11.56 2.06
CA LEU A 76 9.39 12.20 2.86
C LEU A 76 9.66 13.69 3.13
N PRO A 77 10.89 14.17 3.39
CA PRO A 77 11.15 15.60 3.53
C PRO A 77 10.70 16.41 2.31
N MET A 78 10.90 15.87 1.09
CA MET A 78 10.43 16.51 -0.15
C MET A 78 8.91 16.46 -0.28
N VAL A 79 8.25 15.38 0.14
CA VAL A 79 6.79 15.29 0.16
C VAL A 79 6.21 16.37 1.08
N ILE A 80 6.80 16.57 2.26
CA ILE A 80 6.39 17.61 3.20
C ILE A 80 6.61 19.00 2.60
N THR A 81 7.77 19.26 1.98
CA THR A 81 8.09 20.57 1.38
C THR A 81 7.14 20.89 0.22
N ASN A 82 6.72 19.91 -0.54
CA ASN A 82 5.80 20.07 -1.67
C ASN A 82 4.32 20.14 -1.24
N TRP A 83 4.02 19.93 0.04
CA TRP A 83 2.67 20.00 0.57
C TRP A 83 2.08 21.39 0.44
N LYS A 84 0.92 21.51 -0.20
CA LYS A 84 0.29 22.80 -0.53
C LYS A 84 -0.99 23.10 0.26
N SER A 85 -1.43 22.19 1.13
CA SER A 85 -2.63 22.40 1.94
C SER A 85 -2.30 23.22 3.19
N SER A 86 -3.27 24.02 3.66
CA SER A 86 -3.19 24.70 4.96
C SER A 86 -3.36 23.75 6.16
N GLU A 87 -3.98 22.58 5.93
CA GLU A 87 -4.18 21.59 6.98
C GLU A 87 -2.94 20.69 7.08
N PRO A 88 -2.40 20.46 8.29
CA PRO A 88 -1.29 19.55 8.49
C PRO A 88 -1.71 18.13 8.13
N PHE A 89 -0.90 17.42 7.36
CA PHE A 89 -1.17 16.03 7.06
C PHE A 89 -0.52 15.09 8.07
N ARG A 90 -1.07 13.89 8.17
CA ARG A 90 -0.61 12.87 9.10
C ARG A 90 0.46 12.00 8.44
N VAL A 91 1.53 11.77 9.16
CA VAL A 91 2.57 10.80 8.78
C VAL A 91 2.61 9.70 9.84
N ILE A 92 2.35 8.49 9.42
CA ILE A 92 2.33 7.32 10.29
C ILE A 92 3.59 6.52 10.07
N VAL A 93 4.24 6.12 11.16
CA VAL A 93 5.41 5.24 11.15
C VAL A 93 5.22 4.13 12.20
N PRO A 94 5.92 3.00 12.12
CA PRO A 94 5.95 2.04 13.23
C PRO A 94 6.36 2.72 14.53
N PHE A 95 5.65 2.45 15.61
CA PHE A 95 5.87 3.12 16.91
C PHE A 95 7.33 3.02 17.36
N SER A 96 7.95 1.86 17.19
CA SER A 96 9.36 1.63 17.55
C SER A 96 10.34 2.55 16.83
N GLN A 97 9.98 3.11 15.68
CA GLN A 97 10.84 3.96 14.85
C GLN A 97 10.53 5.45 14.98
N LYS A 98 9.40 5.83 15.61
CA LYS A 98 8.91 7.21 15.68
C LYS A 98 9.96 8.20 16.15
N THR A 99 10.66 7.90 17.25
CA THR A 99 11.64 8.82 17.84
C THR A 99 12.82 9.11 16.92
N MET A 100 13.37 8.05 16.28
CA MET A 100 14.50 8.19 15.36
C MET A 100 14.08 8.87 14.06
N PHE A 101 12.87 8.56 13.59
CA PHE A 101 12.32 9.18 12.41
C PHE A 101 12.07 10.68 12.56
N ASN A 102 11.57 11.11 13.72
CA ASN A 102 11.47 12.54 14.05
C ASN A 102 12.84 13.26 14.02
N LYS A 103 13.89 12.63 14.54
CA LYS A 103 15.26 13.18 14.47
C LYS A 103 15.73 13.31 13.02
N TYR A 104 15.51 12.27 12.22
CA TYR A 104 15.85 12.27 10.78
C TYR A 104 15.18 13.44 10.04
N LEU A 105 13.87 13.62 10.21
CA LEU A 105 13.14 14.71 9.56
C LEU A 105 13.62 16.08 10.03
N ASN A 106 13.76 16.30 11.32
CA ASN A 106 14.27 17.57 11.84
C ASN A 106 15.66 17.89 11.31
N SER A 107 16.59 16.91 11.29
CA SER A 107 17.93 17.09 10.74
C SER A 107 17.91 17.39 9.24
N SER A 108 17.00 16.78 8.49
CA SER A 108 16.83 17.07 7.06
C SER A 108 16.38 18.51 6.83
N PHE A 109 15.40 19.01 7.60
CA PHE A 109 14.92 20.39 7.48
C PHE A 109 15.95 21.42 7.97
N GLN A 110 16.70 21.10 9.03
CA GLN A 110 17.82 21.93 9.49
C GLN A 110 18.89 22.09 8.40
N LEU A 111 19.21 20.98 7.72
CA LEU A 111 20.15 20.98 6.59
C LEU A 111 19.61 21.82 5.42
N PHE A 112 18.34 21.67 5.05
CA PHE A 112 17.74 22.37 3.91
C PHE A 112 17.64 23.89 4.13
N THR A 113 17.55 24.32 5.38
CA THR A 113 17.39 25.76 5.74
C THR A 113 18.64 26.38 6.31
N GLU A 114 19.72 25.63 6.49
CA GLU A 114 20.94 26.03 7.21
C GLU A 114 20.63 26.63 8.60
N ASN A 115 19.56 26.16 9.25
CA ASN A 115 19.09 26.68 10.52
C ASN A 115 18.86 25.53 11.53
N SER A 116 19.74 25.45 12.54
CA SER A 116 19.70 24.42 13.58
C SER A 116 18.48 24.48 14.50
N HIS A 117 17.72 25.57 14.47
CA HIS A 117 16.52 25.78 15.32
C HIS A 117 15.21 25.41 14.59
N VAL A 118 15.26 25.11 13.29
CA VAL A 118 14.07 24.70 12.56
C VAL A 118 13.65 23.30 12.97
N SER A 119 12.36 23.13 13.20
CA SER A 119 11.70 21.84 13.36
C SER A 119 10.65 21.64 12.28
N VAL A 120 10.34 20.38 11.96
CA VAL A 120 9.31 20.05 10.97
C VAL A 120 7.96 20.61 11.39
N THR A 121 7.38 21.43 10.53
CA THR A 121 6.03 21.97 10.66
C THR A 121 5.16 21.50 9.51
N GLY A 122 3.85 21.53 9.67
CA GLY A 122 2.91 21.15 8.60
C GLY A 122 2.57 19.66 8.52
N CYS A 123 3.20 18.81 9.33
CA CYS A 123 2.80 17.42 9.46
C CYS A 123 2.77 16.96 10.93
N ASN A 124 1.88 15.99 11.20
CA ASN A 124 1.79 15.32 12.49
C ASN A 124 2.33 13.91 12.37
N ILE A 125 3.43 13.61 13.08
CA ILE A 125 4.09 12.28 13.03
C ILE A 125 3.59 11.43 14.18
N GLU A 126 2.92 10.34 13.83
CA GLU A 126 2.34 9.38 14.76
C GLU A 126 3.05 8.03 14.67
N GLY A 127 3.28 7.40 15.81
CA GLY A 127 3.73 6.02 15.88
C GLY A 127 2.54 5.11 16.07
N TRP A 128 2.34 4.14 15.16
CA TRP A 128 1.30 3.12 15.30
C TRP A 128 1.89 1.77 15.68
N GLU A 129 1.11 1.03 16.48
CA GLU A 129 1.43 -0.34 16.87
C GLU A 129 0.80 -1.34 15.89
N PRO A 130 1.34 -2.58 15.78
CA PRO A 130 0.68 -3.63 15.04
C PRO A 130 -0.60 -4.10 15.72
N ASN A 131 -1.49 -4.75 14.96
CA ASN A 131 -2.75 -5.34 15.42
C ASN A 131 -3.76 -4.32 15.99
N MET A 132 -3.68 -3.08 15.52
CA MET A 132 -4.59 -2.00 15.89
C MET A 132 -5.46 -1.59 14.71
N GLU A 133 -6.58 -0.95 15.01
CA GLU A 133 -7.52 -0.39 14.05
C GLU A 133 -7.68 1.10 14.28
N TYR A 134 -7.59 1.88 13.19
CA TYR A 134 -7.63 3.34 13.22
C TYR A 134 -8.65 3.87 12.22
N ASN A 135 -9.56 4.71 12.69
CA ASN A 135 -10.52 5.38 11.81
C ASN A 135 -9.84 6.41 10.92
N PHE A 136 -10.10 6.34 9.62
CA PHE A 136 -9.65 7.31 8.64
C PHE A 136 -10.85 7.85 7.85
N GLY A 137 -11.23 9.10 8.14
CA GLY A 137 -12.45 9.70 7.60
C GLY A 137 -13.71 9.05 8.16
N LYS A 138 -14.80 9.04 7.37
CA LYS A 138 -16.11 8.59 7.85
C LYS A 138 -16.32 7.08 7.75
N ASN A 139 -15.75 6.45 6.72
CA ASN A 139 -16.12 5.10 6.32
C ASN A 139 -14.90 4.21 6.07
N ILE A 140 -13.70 4.64 6.40
CA ILE A 140 -12.48 3.85 6.21
C ILE A 140 -11.88 3.52 7.57
N LEU A 141 -11.56 2.27 7.76
CA LEU A 141 -10.80 1.74 8.87
C LEU A 141 -9.47 1.23 8.33
N ILE A 142 -8.38 1.63 8.95
CA ILE A 142 -7.04 1.13 8.64
C ILE A 142 -6.63 0.16 9.74
N LYS A 143 -6.43 -1.09 9.39
CA LYS A 143 -5.95 -2.13 10.30
C LYS A 143 -4.46 -2.38 10.07
N THR A 144 -3.69 -2.45 11.15
CA THR A 144 -2.25 -2.69 11.09
C THR A 144 -1.91 -4.14 11.39
N TYR A 145 -0.90 -4.67 10.68
CA TYR A 145 -0.36 -6.01 10.90
C TYR A 145 1.16 -5.93 11.05
N LYS A 146 1.73 -6.81 11.85
CA LYS A 146 3.19 -6.88 12.05
C LYS A 146 3.83 -7.66 10.90
N CYS A 147 4.73 -7.02 10.16
CA CYS A 147 5.60 -7.69 9.21
C CYS A 147 6.82 -8.32 9.92
N ASP A 148 7.31 -9.45 9.42
CA ASP A 148 8.57 -10.07 9.88
C ASP A 148 9.73 -9.54 9.05
N HIS A 149 10.29 -8.41 9.49
CA HIS A 149 11.41 -7.77 8.81
C HIS A 149 12.55 -7.45 9.78
N SER A 150 13.67 -6.92 9.27
CA SER A 150 14.89 -6.60 10.04
C SER A 150 14.68 -5.43 11.01
N VAL A 151 13.75 -4.53 10.70
CA VAL A 151 13.33 -3.39 11.54
C VAL A 151 11.82 -3.46 11.79
N GLY A 152 11.31 -2.61 12.67
CA GLY A 152 9.85 -2.49 12.87
C GLY A 152 9.15 -2.20 11.56
N CYS A 153 8.26 -3.08 11.13
CA CYS A 153 7.56 -2.95 9.85
C CYS A 153 6.08 -3.30 10.02
N LEU A 154 5.22 -2.52 9.35
CA LEU A 154 3.77 -2.65 9.36
C LEU A 154 3.21 -2.91 7.96
N ALA A 155 2.17 -3.72 7.90
CA ALA A 155 1.24 -3.74 6.79
C ALA A 155 -0.02 -2.96 7.16
N TYR A 156 -0.71 -2.41 6.16
CA TYR A 156 -1.89 -1.58 6.31
C TYR A 156 -3.05 -2.14 5.51
N GLY A 157 -4.05 -2.70 6.20
CA GLY A 157 -5.30 -3.17 5.60
C GLY A 157 -6.32 -2.06 5.52
N ILE A 158 -6.91 -1.86 4.35
CA ILE A 158 -7.95 -0.87 4.10
C ILE A 158 -9.32 -1.55 4.11
N ILE A 159 -10.14 -1.17 5.07
CA ILE A 159 -11.46 -1.72 5.31
C ILE A 159 -12.49 -0.62 5.13
N GLU A 160 -13.48 -0.87 4.30
CA GLU A 160 -14.57 0.08 4.06
C GLU A 160 -15.80 -0.32 4.86
N GLN A 161 -16.26 0.60 5.70
CA GLN A 161 -17.48 0.48 6.45
C GLN A 161 -18.66 0.94 5.61
N ARG A 162 -19.67 0.10 5.41
CA ARG A 162 -20.90 0.43 4.67
C ARG A 162 -22.13 0.04 5.45
N ASN A 163 -23.22 0.75 5.20
CA ASN A 163 -24.54 0.40 5.67
C ASN A 163 -25.26 -0.38 4.58
N LYS A 164 -25.58 -1.66 4.83
CA LYS A 164 -26.34 -2.52 3.93
C LYS A 164 -27.77 -2.64 4.45
N LEU A 165 -28.76 -2.44 3.54
CA LEU A 165 -30.16 -2.63 3.88
C LEU A 165 -30.36 -4.07 4.40
N LYS A 166 -31.07 -4.23 5.53
CA LYS A 166 -31.42 -5.53 6.07
C LYS A 166 -32.30 -6.29 5.10
N ASP A 167 -32.14 -7.60 5.04
CA ASP A 167 -32.82 -8.46 4.08
C ASP A 167 -34.34 -8.38 4.17
N GLU A 168 -34.88 -8.18 5.36
CA GLU A 168 -36.31 -8.00 5.64
C GLU A 168 -36.91 -6.78 4.96
N TYR A 169 -36.13 -5.76 4.61
CA TYR A 169 -36.59 -4.53 3.96
C TYR A 169 -36.28 -4.46 2.45
N ARG A 170 -35.66 -5.48 1.86
CA ARG A 170 -35.25 -5.46 0.44
C ARG A 170 -36.40 -5.33 -0.55
N THR A 171 -37.61 -5.80 -0.15
CA THR A 171 -38.81 -5.76 -0.98
C THR A 171 -39.65 -4.50 -0.73
N PHE A 172 -39.29 -3.67 0.23
CA PHE A 172 -40.02 -2.47 0.58
C PHE A 172 -39.82 -1.37 -0.46
N SER A 173 -40.89 -0.57 -0.70
CA SER A 173 -40.74 0.59 -1.57
C SER A 173 -39.89 1.68 -0.94
N GLY A 174 -39.32 2.57 -1.77
CA GLY A 174 -38.54 3.70 -1.26
C GLY A 174 -39.31 4.59 -0.29
N LYS A 175 -40.66 4.67 -0.44
CA LYS A 175 -41.55 5.42 0.48
C LYS A 175 -41.63 4.73 1.85
N ASP A 176 -41.78 3.42 1.88
CA ASP A 176 -41.86 2.66 3.12
C ASP A 176 -40.50 2.71 3.88
N ILE A 177 -39.38 2.61 3.15
CA ILE A 177 -38.03 2.78 3.69
C ILE A 177 -37.87 4.19 4.32
N ALA A 178 -38.36 5.24 3.63
CA ALA A 178 -38.26 6.59 4.15
C ALA A 178 -39.13 6.78 5.42
N LEU A 179 -40.30 6.15 5.48
CA LEU A 179 -41.20 6.19 6.65
C LEU A 179 -40.52 5.50 7.84
N LEU A 180 -40.02 4.28 7.65
CA LEU A 180 -39.31 3.54 8.70
C LEU A 180 -38.11 4.33 9.27
N ARG A 181 -37.33 5.02 8.40
CA ARG A 181 -36.25 5.92 8.85
C ARG A 181 -36.76 7.07 9.69
N LYS A 182 -37.87 7.68 9.28
CA LYS A 182 -38.52 8.79 10.03
C LYS A 182 -38.98 8.32 11.41
N ASP A 183 -39.48 7.10 11.49
CA ASP A 183 -39.94 6.47 12.73
C ASP A 183 -38.77 5.92 13.60
N GLY A 184 -37.52 6.15 13.21
CA GLY A 184 -36.32 5.77 13.97
C GLY A 184 -35.98 4.27 13.89
N VAL A 185 -36.62 3.53 12.95
CA VAL A 185 -36.31 2.11 12.77
C VAL A 185 -34.94 1.92 12.14
N SER A 186 -34.07 1.10 12.77
CA SER A 186 -32.80 0.70 12.20
C SER A 186 -32.99 -0.29 11.05
N ILE A 187 -32.93 0.22 9.83
CA ILE A 187 -33.18 -0.54 8.60
C ILE A 187 -31.92 -1.08 7.93
N THR A 188 -30.74 -0.75 8.43
CA THR A 188 -29.45 -1.18 7.88
C THR A 188 -28.61 -1.94 8.90
N ASN A 189 -27.81 -2.87 8.41
CA ASN A 189 -26.71 -3.46 9.14
C ASN A 189 -25.41 -2.82 8.69
N GLU A 190 -24.52 -2.56 9.62
CA GLU A 190 -23.16 -2.16 9.32
C GLU A 190 -22.36 -3.38 8.84
N ILE A 191 -21.67 -3.22 7.72
CA ILE A 191 -20.79 -4.24 7.15
C ILE A 191 -19.39 -3.68 6.92
N TYR A 192 -18.40 -4.52 7.07
CA TYR A 192 -16.99 -4.19 6.89
C TYR A 192 -16.46 -4.97 5.69
N LEU A 193 -16.06 -4.24 4.63
CA LEU A 193 -15.54 -4.80 3.41
C LEU A 193 -14.02 -4.65 3.39
N LYS A 194 -13.29 -5.74 3.53
CA LYS A 194 -11.83 -5.77 3.43
C LYS A 194 -11.43 -5.56 1.96
N GLN A 195 -11.05 -4.33 1.63
CA GLN A 195 -10.80 -3.90 0.25
C GLN A 195 -9.43 -4.37 -0.24
N PHE A 196 -8.37 -3.87 0.36
CA PHE A 196 -7.01 -4.32 0.04
C PHE A 196 -6.09 -4.17 1.26
N VAL A 197 -4.98 -4.88 1.22
CA VAL A 197 -3.89 -4.72 2.18
C VAL A 197 -2.60 -4.39 1.44
N TYR A 198 -1.90 -3.35 1.90
CA TYR A 198 -0.55 -3.00 1.47
C TYR A 198 0.44 -3.55 2.50
N ILE A 199 1.27 -4.49 2.07
CA ILE A 199 2.23 -5.18 2.92
C ILE A 199 3.62 -4.61 2.62
N GLY A 200 4.29 -4.11 3.67
CA GLY A 200 5.70 -3.73 3.59
C GLY A 200 6.62 -4.94 3.46
N ASP A 201 7.92 -4.70 3.52
CA ASP A 201 8.91 -5.75 3.44
C ASP A 201 8.74 -6.77 4.56
N THR A 202 8.77 -8.05 4.21
CA THR A 202 8.45 -9.12 5.15
C THR A 202 8.91 -10.48 4.64
N SER A 203 9.09 -11.43 5.56
CA SER A 203 9.16 -12.83 5.19
C SER A 203 7.76 -13.42 4.96
N ILE A 204 7.70 -14.61 4.38
CA ILE A 204 6.44 -15.33 4.11
C ILE A 204 5.61 -15.60 5.38
N LYS A 205 6.20 -15.53 6.56
CA LYS A 205 5.52 -15.74 7.85
C LYS A 205 4.36 -14.81 8.11
N ILE A 206 4.27 -13.68 7.40
CA ILE A 206 3.11 -12.78 7.54
C ILE A 206 1.80 -13.51 7.23
N PHE A 207 1.78 -14.40 6.24
CA PHE A 207 0.60 -15.16 5.87
C PHE A 207 0.29 -16.32 6.85
N GLU A 208 1.31 -16.82 7.54
CA GLU A 208 1.13 -17.80 8.59
C GLU A 208 0.56 -17.16 9.86
N ASN A 209 1.04 -15.96 10.19
CA ASN A 209 0.64 -15.22 11.38
C ASN A 209 -0.74 -14.57 11.25
N TYR A 210 -1.15 -14.21 10.02
CA TYR A 210 -2.37 -13.48 9.74
C TYR A 210 -3.17 -14.10 8.59
N PRO A 211 -3.77 -15.27 8.76
CA PRO A 211 -4.57 -15.92 7.71
C PRO A 211 -5.78 -15.09 7.27
N GLU A 212 -6.25 -14.13 8.08
CA GLU A 212 -7.31 -13.20 7.72
C GLU A 212 -6.93 -12.18 6.61
N LEU A 213 -5.65 -12.12 6.21
CA LEU A 213 -5.22 -11.34 5.06
C LEU A 213 -5.84 -11.82 3.75
N PHE A 214 -6.16 -13.11 3.65
CA PHE A 214 -6.83 -13.67 2.48
C PHE A 214 -8.34 -13.37 2.40
N GLU A 215 -8.89 -12.63 3.35
CA GLU A 215 -10.24 -12.09 3.28
C GLU A 215 -10.29 -10.72 2.56
N TYR A 216 -9.13 -10.10 2.27
CA TYR A 216 -9.05 -8.91 1.45
C TYR A 216 -9.23 -9.25 -0.04
N GLN A 217 -9.86 -8.34 -0.80
CA GLN A 217 -10.09 -8.49 -2.24
C GLN A 217 -8.76 -8.45 -3.02
N ALA A 218 -7.80 -7.66 -2.55
CA ALA A 218 -6.48 -7.56 -3.14
C ALA A 218 -5.38 -7.48 -2.07
N ILE A 219 -4.24 -8.09 -2.35
CA ILE A 219 -3.03 -8.06 -1.52
C ILE A 219 -1.89 -7.48 -2.35
N ILE A 220 -1.34 -6.35 -1.90
CA ILE A 220 -0.13 -5.76 -2.48
C ILE A 220 1.02 -6.26 -1.61
N VAL A 221 1.93 -7.04 -2.18
CA VAL A 221 2.97 -7.73 -1.42
C VAL A 221 4.27 -7.82 -2.21
N GLU A 222 5.38 -7.77 -1.49
CA GLU A 222 6.69 -7.99 -2.07
C GLU A 222 6.84 -9.41 -2.66
N CYS A 223 7.65 -9.51 -3.71
CA CYS A 223 8.17 -10.76 -4.25
C CYS A 223 9.62 -10.52 -4.71
N THR A 224 10.51 -10.27 -3.75
CA THR A 224 11.85 -9.77 -4.00
C THR A 224 12.68 -10.75 -4.81
N TYR A 225 12.53 -12.06 -4.57
CA TYR A 225 13.34 -13.09 -5.18
C TYR A 225 12.53 -14.05 -6.07
N LEU A 226 13.04 -14.27 -7.29
CA LEU A 226 12.37 -15.06 -8.33
C LEU A 226 13.14 -16.33 -8.73
N ARG A 227 14.48 -16.24 -8.84
CA ARG A 227 15.31 -17.31 -9.36
C ARG A 227 15.67 -18.32 -8.27
N ASN A 228 15.77 -19.60 -8.64
CA ASN A 228 16.14 -20.67 -7.69
C ASN A 228 17.46 -20.41 -6.94
N CYS A 229 18.43 -19.79 -7.59
CA CYS A 229 19.70 -19.42 -6.95
C CYS A 229 19.58 -18.31 -5.89
N ASP A 230 18.42 -17.62 -5.81
CA ASP A 230 18.18 -16.56 -4.85
C ASP A 230 17.30 -17.04 -3.65
N GLU A 231 16.93 -18.33 -3.62
CA GLU A 231 16.02 -18.89 -2.62
C GLU A 231 16.54 -18.74 -1.18
N GLU A 232 17.83 -18.89 -0.98
CA GLU A 232 18.47 -18.78 0.34
C GLU A 232 18.51 -17.35 0.86
N PHE A 233 18.46 -16.34 -0.02
CA PHE A 233 18.47 -14.94 0.38
C PHE A 233 17.15 -14.49 1.01
N ALA A 234 16.02 -15.11 0.65
CA ALA A 234 14.72 -14.73 1.16
C ALA A 234 14.64 -14.82 2.70
N PRO A 235 14.92 -15.95 3.35
CA PRO A 235 14.91 -16.04 4.80
C PRO A 235 16.04 -15.24 5.46
N MET A 236 17.21 -15.11 4.82
CA MET A 236 18.36 -14.37 5.33
C MET A 236 18.07 -12.88 5.46
N HIS A 237 17.40 -12.30 4.47
CA HIS A 237 17.07 -10.87 4.41
C HIS A 237 15.64 -10.56 4.86
N LYS A 238 14.88 -11.59 5.26
CA LYS A 238 13.46 -11.48 5.62
C LYS A 238 12.62 -10.86 4.50
N HIS A 239 12.78 -11.38 3.31
CA HIS A 239 12.00 -11.09 2.12
C HIS A 239 11.28 -12.35 1.61
N ILE A 240 10.43 -12.19 0.59
CA ILE A 240 9.66 -13.28 0.01
C ILE A 240 10.30 -13.77 -1.29
N HIS A 241 10.40 -15.10 -1.43
CA HIS A 241 10.72 -15.76 -2.68
C HIS A 241 9.45 -16.27 -3.35
N TRP A 242 9.38 -16.21 -4.71
CA TRP A 242 8.24 -16.68 -5.49
C TRP A 242 7.74 -18.08 -5.10
N LYS A 243 8.64 -19.04 -4.90
CA LYS A 243 8.26 -20.41 -4.49
C LYS A 243 7.46 -20.47 -3.19
N GLN A 244 7.71 -19.53 -2.28
CA GLN A 244 6.98 -19.44 -1.02
C GLN A 244 5.61 -18.79 -1.22
N LEU A 245 5.52 -17.80 -2.13
CA LEU A 245 4.31 -17.03 -2.34
C LEU A 245 3.28 -17.76 -3.21
N VAL A 246 3.74 -18.46 -4.25
CA VAL A 246 2.87 -19.07 -5.25
C VAL A 246 1.84 -20.04 -4.68
N GLN A 247 2.16 -20.75 -3.59
CA GLN A 247 1.23 -21.67 -2.94
C GLN A 247 -0.02 -20.95 -2.40
N TYR A 248 0.13 -19.71 -1.92
CA TYR A 248 -0.99 -18.89 -1.45
C TYR A 248 -1.79 -18.33 -2.63
N ILE A 249 -1.14 -17.90 -3.71
CA ILE A 249 -1.81 -17.45 -4.92
C ILE A 249 -2.71 -18.55 -5.50
N VAL A 250 -2.20 -19.78 -5.57
CA VAL A 250 -2.98 -20.95 -6.02
C VAL A 250 -4.11 -21.31 -5.07
N LYS A 251 -3.85 -21.22 -3.75
CA LYS A 251 -4.83 -21.60 -2.72
C LYS A 251 -6.01 -20.62 -2.62
N TYR A 252 -5.79 -19.34 -2.95
CA TYR A 252 -6.78 -18.27 -2.78
C TYR A 252 -7.08 -17.59 -4.13
N PRO A 253 -7.76 -18.27 -5.08
CA PRO A 253 -7.99 -17.76 -6.43
C PRO A 253 -8.88 -16.52 -6.49
N GLU A 254 -9.69 -16.26 -5.46
CA GLU A 254 -10.57 -15.08 -5.35
C GLU A 254 -9.81 -13.80 -4.96
N VAL A 255 -8.61 -13.95 -4.40
CA VAL A 255 -7.77 -12.83 -3.97
C VAL A 255 -6.83 -12.44 -5.10
N HIS A 256 -6.75 -11.16 -5.43
CA HIS A 256 -5.76 -10.68 -6.39
C HIS A 256 -4.46 -10.28 -5.68
N PHE A 257 -3.32 -10.81 -6.14
CA PHE A 257 -2.00 -10.48 -5.62
C PHE A 257 -1.27 -9.53 -6.58
N MET A 258 -1.05 -8.29 -6.14
CA MET A 258 -0.18 -7.36 -6.84
C MET A 258 1.23 -7.48 -6.28
N LEU A 259 2.16 -7.93 -7.12
CA LEU A 259 3.53 -8.25 -6.73
C LEU A 259 4.44 -7.05 -6.97
N ILE A 260 5.16 -6.64 -5.94
CA ILE A 260 6.03 -5.45 -5.94
C ILE A 260 7.44 -5.80 -5.44
N HIS A 261 8.33 -4.83 -5.40
CA HIS A 261 9.61 -4.88 -4.69
C HIS A 261 10.59 -5.94 -5.25
N PHE A 262 10.59 -6.13 -6.59
CA PHE A 262 11.53 -7.06 -7.23
C PHE A 262 12.98 -6.60 -7.07
N SER A 263 13.89 -7.53 -6.82
CA SER A 263 15.31 -7.25 -6.70
C SER A 263 15.86 -6.54 -7.94
N MET A 264 16.77 -5.58 -7.74
CA MET A 264 17.52 -4.90 -8.80
C MET A 264 18.38 -5.83 -9.68
N ARG A 265 18.54 -7.09 -9.28
CA ARG A 265 19.21 -8.14 -10.08
C ARG A 265 18.44 -8.53 -11.33
N TYR A 266 17.13 -8.21 -11.40
CA TYR A 266 16.26 -8.58 -12.52
C TYR A 266 15.92 -7.35 -13.35
N LYS A 267 16.02 -7.46 -14.68
CA LYS A 267 15.44 -6.47 -15.59
C LYS A 267 13.92 -6.65 -15.67
N ASN A 268 13.20 -5.61 -16.06
CA ASN A 268 11.74 -5.67 -16.18
C ASN A 268 11.30 -6.76 -17.16
N GLU A 269 12.01 -6.91 -18.28
CA GLU A 269 11.73 -7.92 -19.29
C GLU A 269 11.85 -9.36 -18.70
N GLU A 270 12.88 -9.60 -17.88
CA GLU A 270 13.07 -10.89 -17.21
C GLU A 270 11.93 -11.20 -16.22
N VAL A 271 11.43 -10.19 -15.51
CA VAL A 271 10.29 -10.33 -14.59
C VAL A 271 9.01 -10.64 -15.37
N ILE A 272 8.79 -9.94 -16.49
CA ILE A 272 7.64 -10.18 -17.38
C ILE A 272 7.65 -11.61 -17.91
N ASP A 273 8.77 -12.04 -18.47
CA ASP A 273 8.93 -13.37 -19.06
C ASP A 273 8.73 -14.46 -18.01
N PHE A 274 9.34 -14.28 -16.82
CA PHE A 274 9.16 -15.19 -15.70
C PHE A 274 7.68 -15.37 -15.33
N PHE A 275 6.94 -14.29 -15.15
CA PHE A 275 5.54 -14.40 -14.75
C PHE A 275 4.60 -14.85 -15.87
N ASN A 276 4.90 -14.56 -17.13
CA ASN A 276 4.17 -15.11 -18.26
C ASN A 276 4.33 -16.64 -18.33
N GLU A 277 5.55 -17.13 -18.11
CA GLU A 277 5.81 -18.57 -18.00
C GLU A 277 5.02 -19.19 -16.84
N LYS A 278 5.04 -18.56 -15.66
CA LYS A 278 4.33 -19.09 -14.47
C LYS A 278 2.82 -19.10 -14.64
N ARG A 279 2.24 -18.05 -15.25
CA ARG A 279 0.80 -18.04 -15.60
C ARG A 279 0.43 -19.21 -16.52
N SER A 280 1.23 -19.45 -17.57
CA SER A 280 0.99 -20.54 -18.51
C SER A 280 1.13 -21.90 -17.85
N GLN A 281 2.18 -22.11 -17.03
CA GLN A 281 2.44 -23.39 -16.37
C GLN A 281 1.39 -23.76 -15.33
N LEU A 282 0.88 -22.78 -14.57
CA LEU A 282 0.01 -23.02 -13.42
C LEU A 282 -1.47 -22.77 -13.72
N GLY A 283 -1.79 -22.16 -14.86
CA GLY A 283 -3.19 -21.82 -15.21
C GLY A 283 -3.82 -20.79 -14.26
N ILE A 284 -3.02 -19.90 -13.63
CA ILE A 284 -3.47 -18.90 -12.67
C ILE A 284 -3.39 -17.49 -13.26
N SER A 285 -4.36 -16.63 -12.91
CA SER A 285 -4.43 -15.25 -13.41
C SER A 285 -4.67 -14.22 -12.30
N ASN A 286 -4.79 -14.67 -11.06
CA ASN A 286 -5.10 -13.82 -9.92
C ASN A 286 -3.88 -13.11 -9.32
N PHE A 287 -2.89 -12.80 -10.14
CA PHE A 287 -1.75 -11.96 -9.75
C PHE A 287 -1.27 -11.08 -10.90
N SER A 288 -0.63 -9.96 -10.56
CA SER A 288 0.02 -9.07 -11.51
C SER A 288 1.35 -8.52 -10.95
N PRO A 289 2.46 -8.55 -11.72
CA PRO A 289 3.67 -7.86 -11.34
C PRO A 289 3.54 -6.36 -11.62
N TRP A 290 3.94 -5.53 -10.68
CA TRP A 290 4.03 -4.07 -10.87
C TRP A 290 5.43 -3.69 -11.32
N LEU A 291 5.56 -3.10 -12.50
CA LEU A 291 6.85 -2.81 -13.15
C LEU A 291 6.97 -1.36 -13.66
N ASN A 292 6.12 -0.46 -13.17
CA ASN A 292 6.20 0.96 -13.52
C ASN A 292 7.41 1.65 -12.89
#